data_97d33651d415185a1a50dcff967a1448
#
_entry.id   97d33651d415185a1a50dcff967a1448
#
_cell.length_a   1.000
_cell.length_b   1.000
_cell.length_c   1.000
_cell.angle_alpha   90.00
_cell.angle_beta   90.00
_cell.angle_gamma   90.00
#
_symmetry.space_group_name_H-M   'P 1'
#
loop_
_entity.id
_entity.type
_entity.pdbx_description
1 polymer ?
#
loop_
_entity_poly.entity_id
_entity_poly.type
_entity_poly.pdbx_seq_one_letter_code
_entity_poly.pdbx_strand_id
1 'polypeptide(L)'
;MTHPLTRRQLLERSALAAAAPLLPLQAFAQERRFEPQPGAWRTFDLVTTVNVAEVLGTTRLWLPIPDVVSDWQQPIENSWSGNAARARIVADPARGVRMLHAELEPAAGTPTLTLTSRLRTRNRAVDWSEHARISEDPALLRANLAPTTLLPTDGIVRKTAVEATRGAKTDLDKVRAIYQWVVANAHREPTVRGCGSGDIKAMLETGNLGGKCADLNAVFVGLCRSAGIP
;
A
#
# COMPACT_ATOMS: atom_id res chain seq x y z
N MET A 1 4.82 57.06 -50.48
CA MET A 1 5.17 56.12 -51.57
C MET A 1 5.95 54.96 -50.91
N THR A 2 5.31 53.83 -50.62
CA THR A 2 5.94 52.66 -50.06
C THR A 2 6.40 51.75 -51.19
N HIS A 3 7.71 51.57 -51.33
CA HIS A 3 8.27 50.61 -52.26
C HIS A 3 7.98 49.18 -51.86
N PRO A 4 7.50 48.32 -52.77
CA PRO A 4 7.30 46.91 -52.44
C PRO A 4 8.65 46.21 -52.27
N LEU A 5 8.77 45.41 -51.23
CA LEU A 5 9.94 44.58 -50.93
C LEU A 5 10.15 43.53 -52.02
N THR A 6 11.37 43.40 -52.52
CA THR A 6 11.72 42.42 -53.55
C THR A 6 11.83 41.02 -52.88
N ARG A 7 11.59 39.96 -53.69
CA ARG A 7 11.70 38.55 -53.18
C ARG A 7 13.03 38.24 -52.48
N ARG A 8 14.10 38.86 -52.90
CA ARG A 8 15.44 38.70 -52.33
C ARG A 8 15.53 39.31 -50.93
N GLN A 9 14.95 40.52 -50.76
CA GLN A 9 14.90 41.15 -49.42
C GLN A 9 13.97 40.43 -48.45
N LEU A 10 12.95 39.73 -48.94
CA LEU A 10 12.08 38.88 -48.13
C LEU A 10 12.83 37.63 -47.63
N LEU A 11 13.63 36.99 -48.50
CA LEU A 11 14.43 35.83 -48.17
C LEU A 11 15.58 36.15 -47.21
N GLU A 12 16.23 37.30 -47.36
CA GLU A 12 17.29 37.75 -46.46
C GLU A 12 16.75 38.09 -45.06
N ARG A 13 15.56 38.62 -44.95
CA ARG A 13 14.90 38.87 -43.67
C ARG A 13 14.36 37.59 -43.01
N SER A 14 13.95 36.61 -43.81
CA SER A 14 13.53 35.29 -43.30
C SER A 14 14.71 34.46 -42.80
N ALA A 15 15.89 34.60 -43.38
CA ALA A 15 17.10 33.90 -42.95
C ALA A 15 17.63 34.43 -41.59
N LEU A 16 17.42 35.70 -41.27
CA LEU A 16 17.80 36.26 -39.97
C LEU A 16 16.82 35.87 -38.82
N ALA A 17 15.58 35.49 -39.13
CA ALA A 17 14.60 35.04 -38.15
C ALA A 17 14.79 33.57 -37.75
N ALA A 18 15.53 32.78 -38.55
CA ALA A 18 15.78 31.36 -38.32
C ALA A 18 17.00 31.06 -37.42
N ALA A 19 17.75 32.08 -37.01
CA ALA A 19 18.92 31.97 -36.14
C ALA A 19 18.60 32.29 -34.66
N ALA A 20 17.35 32.11 -34.23
CA ALA A 20 17.08 31.99 -32.81
C ALA A 20 17.77 30.71 -32.29
N PRO A 21 18.70 30.80 -31.30
CA PRO A 21 19.29 29.61 -30.77
C PRO A 21 18.15 28.74 -30.23
N LEU A 22 17.99 27.55 -30.78
CA LEU A 22 17.29 26.45 -30.15
C LEU A 22 18.06 26.15 -28.85
N LEU A 23 17.82 26.98 -27.85
CA LEU A 23 18.13 26.59 -26.49
C LEU A 23 17.38 25.27 -26.26
N PRO A 24 18.07 24.15 -25.97
CA PRO A 24 17.36 22.98 -25.56
C PRO A 24 16.55 23.45 -24.35
N LEU A 25 15.23 23.44 -24.46
CA LEU A 25 14.36 23.33 -23.29
C LEU A 25 14.73 21.99 -22.65
N GLN A 26 15.83 22.02 -21.90
CA GLN A 26 16.01 21.06 -20.84
C GLN A 26 14.81 21.32 -19.90
N ALA A 27 13.72 20.64 -20.19
CA ALA A 27 12.73 20.37 -19.20
C ALA A 27 13.53 19.67 -18.08
N PHE A 28 13.98 20.45 -17.12
CA PHE A 28 14.41 19.93 -15.85
C PHE A 28 13.19 19.17 -15.37
N ALA A 29 13.16 17.88 -15.65
CA ALA A 29 12.30 16.95 -14.97
C ALA A 29 12.75 17.06 -13.51
N GLN A 30 12.12 18.00 -12.80
CA GLN A 30 12.34 18.16 -11.38
C GLN A 30 12.00 16.79 -10.79
N GLU A 31 13.05 16.09 -10.40
CA GLU A 31 12.92 14.79 -9.79
C GLU A 31 11.94 14.97 -8.63
N ARG A 32 10.73 14.46 -8.79
CA ARG A 32 9.67 14.58 -7.77
C ARG A 32 10.12 13.76 -6.58
N ARG A 33 10.83 14.38 -5.66
CA ARG A 33 11.12 13.78 -4.37
C ARG A 33 9.79 13.54 -3.64
N PHE A 34 9.64 12.32 -3.18
CA PHE A 34 8.53 12.00 -2.30
C PHE A 34 8.87 12.56 -0.90
N GLU A 35 8.46 13.79 -0.66
CA GLU A 35 8.63 14.49 0.63
C GLU A 35 7.25 14.97 1.11
N PRO A 36 6.37 14.07 1.56
CA PRO A 36 5.07 14.48 2.06
C PRO A 36 5.25 15.28 3.35
N GLN A 37 4.69 16.49 3.37
CA GLN A 37 4.63 17.31 4.58
C GLN A 37 3.29 17.05 5.30
N PRO A 38 3.27 17.04 6.65
CA PRO A 38 2.03 17.00 7.40
C PRO A 38 1.17 18.21 7.01
N GLY A 39 0.02 17.93 6.45
CA GLY A 39 -0.94 18.96 6.04
C GLY A 39 -2.12 19.08 7.00
N ALA A 40 -3.11 19.89 6.62
CA ALA A 40 -4.39 19.95 7.32
C ALA A 40 -5.12 18.59 7.25
N TRP A 41 -5.93 18.34 8.27
CA TRP A 41 -6.82 17.18 8.29
C TRP A 41 -7.87 17.30 7.18
N ARG A 42 -8.09 16.21 6.45
CA ARG A 42 -9.15 16.08 5.45
C ARG A 42 -10.10 14.99 5.91
N THR A 43 -11.40 15.26 5.85
CA THR A 43 -12.45 14.30 6.20
C THR A 43 -12.96 13.61 4.93
N PHE A 44 -13.19 12.31 5.04
CA PHE A 44 -13.66 11.46 3.96
C PHE A 44 -14.82 10.59 4.44
N ASP A 45 -15.76 10.33 3.55
CA ASP A 45 -16.72 9.26 3.66
C ASP A 45 -16.29 8.15 2.69
N LEU A 46 -15.88 7.02 3.26
CA LEU A 46 -15.58 5.80 2.51
C LEU A 46 -16.85 4.97 2.42
N VAL A 47 -17.42 4.89 1.23
CA VAL A 47 -18.65 4.12 0.99
C VAL A 47 -18.30 2.80 0.32
N THR A 48 -18.61 1.70 0.96
CA THR A 48 -18.42 0.34 0.44
C THR A 48 -19.79 -0.30 0.22
N THR A 49 -20.14 -0.57 -1.02
CA THR A 49 -21.39 -1.27 -1.37
C THR A 49 -21.08 -2.67 -1.86
N VAL A 50 -21.72 -3.65 -1.26
CA VAL A 50 -21.64 -5.07 -1.65
C VAL A 50 -22.99 -5.52 -2.15
N ASN A 51 -23.02 -6.01 -3.38
CA ASN A 51 -24.18 -6.67 -3.98
C ASN A 51 -23.82 -8.15 -4.15
N VAL A 52 -24.60 -9.04 -3.55
CA VAL A 52 -24.38 -10.48 -3.67
C VAL A 52 -25.33 -11.02 -4.70
N ALA A 53 -24.79 -11.42 -5.86
CA ALA A 53 -25.61 -11.81 -7.02
C ALA A 53 -26.53 -13.00 -6.75
N GLU A 54 -26.06 -13.95 -5.94
CA GLU A 54 -26.81 -15.16 -5.60
C GLU A 54 -26.53 -15.57 -4.16
N VAL A 55 -27.55 -15.71 -3.36
CA VAL A 55 -27.50 -16.20 -1.98
C VAL A 55 -28.33 -17.46 -1.89
N LEU A 56 -27.67 -18.62 -1.87
CA LEU A 56 -28.31 -19.95 -1.79
C LEU A 56 -28.60 -20.39 -0.35
N GLY A 57 -28.02 -19.70 0.62
CA GLY A 57 -28.15 -19.94 2.06
C GLY A 57 -27.55 -18.78 2.83
N THR A 58 -27.54 -18.85 4.16
CA THR A 58 -26.94 -17.79 4.99
C THR A 58 -25.52 -17.45 4.53
N THR A 59 -25.35 -16.28 3.95
CA THR A 59 -24.06 -15.76 3.50
C THR A 59 -23.52 -14.77 4.53
N ARG A 60 -22.26 -14.94 4.96
CA ARG A 60 -21.61 -14.08 5.93
C ARG A 60 -20.58 -13.19 5.23
N LEU A 61 -20.63 -11.90 5.58
CA LEU A 61 -19.70 -10.88 5.09
C LEU A 61 -18.93 -10.29 6.27
N TRP A 62 -17.64 -10.00 6.03
CA TRP A 62 -16.80 -9.24 6.92
C TRP A 62 -16.22 -8.08 6.12
N LEU A 63 -16.66 -6.86 6.41
CA LEU A 63 -16.18 -5.64 5.76
C LEU A 63 -15.22 -4.93 6.69
N PRO A 64 -13.97 -4.66 6.24
CA PRO A 64 -13.02 -3.91 7.04
C PRO A 64 -13.51 -2.49 7.27
N ILE A 65 -13.25 -1.95 8.45
CA ILE A 65 -13.48 -0.55 8.78
C ILE A 65 -12.15 0.14 9.05
N PRO A 66 -12.00 1.45 8.72
CA PRO A 66 -10.79 2.21 8.99
C PRO A 66 -10.72 2.56 10.47
N ASP A 67 -10.12 1.70 11.29
CA ASP A 67 -10.17 1.74 12.74
C ASP A 67 -8.87 2.21 13.43
N VAL A 68 -7.84 2.51 12.65
CA VAL A 68 -6.55 2.95 13.18
C VAL A 68 -6.65 4.37 13.70
N VAL A 69 -6.30 4.58 14.98
CA VAL A 69 -6.14 5.89 15.61
C VAL A 69 -4.65 6.22 15.64
N SER A 70 -4.27 7.30 14.97
CA SER A 70 -2.88 7.73 14.88
C SER A 70 -2.79 9.23 14.59
N ASP A 71 -1.57 9.76 14.52
CA ASP A 71 -1.30 11.16 14.17
C ASP A 71 -1.72 11.53 12.75
N TRP A 72 -2.00 10.56 11.91
CA TRP A 72 -2.33 10.74 10.49
C TRP A 72 -3.69 10.17 10.08
N GLN A 73 -4.35 9.38 10.92
CA GLN A 73 -5.69 8.84 10.69
C GLN A 73 -6.51 8.85 11.98
N GLN A 74 -7.78 9.25 11.88
CA GLN A 74 -8.73 9.20 12.98
C GLN A 74 -10.09 8.75 12.44
N PRO A 75 -10.62 7.59 12.89
CA PRO A 75 -12.00 7.19 12.62
C PRO A 75 -12.96 8.13 13.34
N ILE A 76 -14.11 8.41 12.74
CA ILE A 76 -15.14 9.26 13.31
C ILE A 76 -16.39 8.42 13.61
N GLU A 77 -16.97 7.80 12.58
CA GLU A 77 -18.18 6.99 12.73
C GLU A 77 -18.28 5.93 11.62
N ASN A 78 -19.07 4.90 11.88
CA ASN A 78 -19.47 3.92 10.89
C ASN A 78 -20.97 3.74 10.93
N SER A 79 -21.62 3.76 9.78
CA SER A 79 -23.04 3.48 9.61
C SER A 79 -23.25 2.51 8.45
N TRP A 80 -24.35 1.79 8.47
CA TRP A 80 -24.66 0.87 7.38
C TRP A 80 -26.15 0.81 7.10
N SER A 81 -26.49 0.44 5.88
CA SER A 81 -27.84 0.23 5.41
C SER A 81 -27.89 -0.94 4.42
N GLY A 82 -29.09 -1.43 4.14
CA GLY A 82 -29.28 -2.54 3.23
C GLY A 82 -30.29 -3.54 3.79
N ASN A 83 -30.36 -4.72 3.19
CA ASN A 83 -31.31 -5.78 3.55
C ASN A 83 -30.64 -6.98 4.23
N ALA A 84 -29.50 -6.78 4.90
CA ALA A 84 -28.91 -7.81 5.73
C ALA A 84 -29.84 -8.18 6.88
N ALA A 85 -30.01 -9.47 7.16
CA ALA A 85 -30.82 -9.96 8.28
C ALA A 85 -30.22 -9.55 9.63
N ARG A 86 -28.89 -9.50 9.70
CA ARG A 86 -28.13 -9.03 10.85
C ARG A 86 -26.87 -8.29 10.39
N ALA A 87 -26.55 -7.19 11.06
CA ALA A 87 -25.29 -6.49 10.85
C ALA A 87 -24.81 -5.86 12.16
N ARG A 88 -23.53 -6.04 12.47
CA ARG A 88 -22.92 -5.48 13.69
C ARG A 88 -21.40 -5.36 13.55
N ILE A 89 -20.80 -4.44 14.26
CA ILE A 89 -19.34 -4.37 14.38
C ILE A 89 -18.88 -5.49 15.34
N VAL A 90 -17.92 -6.27 14.88
CA VAL A 90 -17.24 -7.33 15.64
C VAL A 90 -15.77 -6.98 15.78
N ALA A 91 -15.13 -7.43 16.85
CA ALA A 91 -13.70 -7.26 17.08
C ALA A 91 -13.02 -8.62 17.17
N ASP A 92 -11.81 -8.73 16.60
CA ASP A 92 -10.89 -9.81 16.91
C ASP A 92 -10.13 -9.42 18.19
N PRO A 93 -10.40 -10.11 19.32
CA PRO A 93 -9.79 -9.74 20.59
C PRO A 93 -8.27 -9.96 20.62
N ALA A 94 -7.75 -10.84 19.74
CA ALA A 94 -6.32 -11.15 19.70
C ALA A 94 -5.51 -10.09 18.94
N ARG A 95 -6.15 -9.39 17.98
CA ARG A 95 -5.47 -8.42 17.10
C ARG A 95 -6.03 -7.01 17.20
N GLY A 96 -7.12 -6.80 17.95
CA GLY A 96 -7.78 -5.50 18.07
C GLY A 96 -8.42 -5.00 16.78
N VAL A 97 -8.53 -5.83 15.75
CA VAL A 97 -9.11 -5.45 14.45
C VAL A 97 -10.63 -5.51 14.54
N ARG A 98 -11.30 -4.42 14.13
CA ARG A 98 -12.75 -4.37 14.05
C ARG A 98 -13.23 -4.44 12.61
N MET A 99 -14.36 -5.09 12.40
CA MET A 99 -15.00 -5.26 11.09
C MET A 99 -16.51 -5.16 11.22
N LEU A 100 -17.20 -4.76 10.17
CA LEU A 100 -18.63 -4.96 10.07
C LEU A 100 -18.89 -6.42 9.64
N HIS A 101 -19.48 -7.20 10.52
CA HIS A 101 -20.00 -8.53 10.21
C HIS A 101 -21.47 -8.43 9.84
N ALA A 102 -21.86 -9.03 8.73
CA ALA A 102 -23.24 -9.07 8.28
C ALA A 102 -23.65 -10.48 7.83
N GLU A 103 -24.90 -10.83 8.06
CA GLU A 103 -25.53 -12.06 7.60
C GLU A 103 -26.63 -11.70 6.59
N LEU A 104 -26.51 -12.27 5.40
CA LEU A 104 -27.48 -12.14 4.31
C LEU A 104 -28.21 -13.48 4.16
N GLU A 105 -29.53 -13.43 4.12
CA GLU A 105 -30.39 -14.58 3.88
C GLU A 105 -30.92 -14.53 2.45
N PRO A 106 -31.31 -15.69 1.88
CA PRO A 106 -32.03 -15.73 0.61
C PRO A 106 -33.30 -14.88 0.69
N ALA A 107 -33.45 -13.94 -0.21
CA ALA A 107 -34.57 -13.02 -0.25
C ALA A 107 -34.99 -12.72 -1.69
N ALA A 108 -36.19 -12.21 -1.86
CA ALA A 108 -36.61 -11.66 -3.15
C ALA A 108 -35.80 -10.38 -3.44
N GLY A 109 -35.03 -10.40 -4.50
CA GLY A 109 -34.13 -9.32 -4.93
C GLY A 109 -32.68 -9.56 -4.54
N THR A 110 -31.82 -8.67 -4.99
CA THR A 110 -30.36 -8.75 -4.76
C THR A 110 -30.02 -8.31 -3.33
N PRO A 111 -29.45 -9.19 -2.50
CA PRO A 111 -28.96 -8.81 -1.19
C PRO A 111 -27.86 -7.74 -1.31
N THR A 112 -28.08 -6.63 -0.63
CA THR A 112 -27.22 -5.46 -0.69
C THR A 112 -26.87 -4.96 0.70
N LEU A 113 -25.62 -4.61 0.91
CA LEU A 113 -25.13 -3.97 2.12
C LEU A 113 -24.24 -2.77 1.73
N THR A 114 -24.56 -1.60 2.26
CA THR A 114 -23.72 -0.40 2.11
C THR A 114 -23.18 0.00 3.47
N LEU A 115 -21.87 0.04 3.60
CA LEU A 115 -21.15 0.55 4.76
C LEU A 115 -20.61 1.94 4.41
N THR A 116 -20.89 2.93 5.26
CA THR A 116 -20.28 4.26 5.20
C THR A 116 -19.40 4.45 6.43
N SER A 117 -18.10 4.60 6.19
CA SER A 117 -17.12 4.91 7.23
C SER A 117 -16.63 6.34 7.07
N ARG A 118 -16.90 7.20 8.05
CA ARG A 118 -16.37 8.56 8.11
C ARG A 118 -15.07 8.59 8.90
N LEU A 119 -14.03 9.12 8.28
CA LEU A 119 -12.71 9.23 8.88
C LEU A 119 -12.04 10.52 8.44
N ARG A 120 -11.03 10.94 9.17
CA ARG A 120 -10.14 12.01 8.73
C ARG A 120 -8.71 11.52 8.64
N THR A 121 -7.98 12.02 7.64
CA THR A 121 -6.56 11.75 7.45
C THR A 121 -5.80 13.03 7.17
N ARG A 122 -4.50 13.00 7.42
CA ARG A 122 -3.54 13.99 6.95
C ARG A 122 -2.31 13.30 6.38
N ASN A 123 -1.53 14.03 5.61
CA ASN A 123 -0.28 13.47 5.09
C ASN A 123 0.63 13.08 6.26
N ARG A 124 1.29 11.93 6.10
CA ARG A 124 2.33 11.48 7.02
C ARG A 124 3.68 11.86 6.45
N ALA A 125 4.50 12.51 7.25
CA ALA A 125 5.91 12.71 6.98
C ALA A 125 6.72 12.09 8.12
N VAL A 126 7.83 11.46 7.77
CA VAL A 126 8.77 10.89 8.73
C VAL A 126 10.14 11.48 8.43
N ASP A 127 10.75 12.11 9.42
CA ASP A 127 12.14 12.52 9.34
C ASP A 127 13.04 11.31 9.57
N TRP A 128 13.73 10.89 8.53
CA TRP A 128 14.67 9.78 8.58
C TRP A 128 16.07 10.19 9.04
N SER A 129 16.32 11.48 9.20
CA SER A 129 17.59 12.01 9.72
C SER A 129 17.68 11.90 11.24
N GLU A 130 16.56 11.98 11.94
CA GLU A 130 16.47 11.83 13.39
C GLU A 130 16.18 10.38 13.77
N HIS A 131 17.12 9.78 14.47
CA HIS A 131 16.98 8.43 15.01
C HIS A 131 16.48 8.52 16.46
N ALA A 132 15.33 9.15 16.69
CA ALA A 132 14.68 9.09 17.97
C ALA A 132 14.34 7.62 18.28
N ARG A 133 15.02 7.04 19.26
CA ARG A 133 14.65 5.72 19.79
C ARG A 133 13.38 5.89 20.59
N ILE A 134 12.26 5.60 19.96
CA ILE A 134 11.00 5.47 20.65
C ILE A 134 11.04 4.12 21.37
N SER A 135 10.83 4.12 22.68
CA SER A 135 10.68 2.89 23.44
C SER A 135 9.29 2.32 23.16
N GLU A 136 9.25 1.26 22.39
CA GLU A 136 8.00 0.56 22.11
C GLU A 136 7.65 -0.40 23.25
N ASP A 137 6.35 -0.67 23.44
CA ASP A 137 5.89 -1.67 24.38
C ASP A 137 6.46 -3.06 24.03
N PRO A 138 7.19 -3.72 24.96
CA PRO A 138 7.75 -5.05 24.71
C PRO A 138 6.70 -6.11 24.35
N ALA A 139 5.46 -5.98 24.81
CA ALA A 139 4.38 -6.91 24.47
C ALA A 139 3.96 -6.71 23.00
N LEU A 140 3.87 -5.47 22.56
CA LEU A 140 3.57 -5.11 21.16
C LEU A 140 4.69 -5.60 20.23
N LEU A 141 5.96 -5.41 20.61
CA LEU A 141 7.09 -5.92 19.82
C LEU A 141 7.04 -7.44 19.69
N ARG A 142 6.83 -8.17 20.79
CA ARG A 142 6.70 -9.63 20.74
C ARG A 142 5.55 -10.08 19.86
N ALA A 143 4.40 -9.44 19.96
CA ALA A 143 3.23 -9.77 19.14
C ALA A 143 3.50 -9.59 17.65
N ASN A 144 4.21 -8.51 17.27
CA ASN A 144 4.53 -8.22 15.87
C ASN A 144 5.70 -9.06 15.34
N LEU A 145 6.57 -9.59 16.19
CA LEU A 145 7.63 -10.53 15.82
C LEU A 145 7.17 -11.98 15.75
N ALA A 146 6.00 -12.29 16.31
CA ALA A 146 5.50 -13.66 16.37
C ALA A 146 5.28 -14.26 14.97
N PRO A 147 5.68 -15.52 14.76
CA PRO A 147 5.39 -16.21 13.51
C PRO A 147 3.89 -16.49 13.35
N THR A 148 3.48 -16.67 12.11
CA THR A 148 2.16 -17.20 11.76
C THR A 148 2.32 -18.41 10.85
N THR A 149 1.24 -19.14 10.60
CA THR A 149 1.27 -20.32 9.71
C THR A 149 1.82 -19.98 8.33
N LEU A 150 1.46 -18.81 7.78
CA LEU A 150 1.90 -18.38 6.44
C LEU A 150 3.21 -17.58 6.46
N LEU A 151 3.57 -17.03 7.62
CA LEU A 151 4.80 -16.25 7.81
C LEU A 151 5.64 -16.87 8.95
N PRO A 152 6.23 -18.05 8.76
CA PRO A 152 7.22 -18.57 9.72
C PRO A 152 8.46 -17.69 9.73
N THR A 153 9.21 -17.72 10.85
CA THR A 153 10.43 -16.90 11.03
C THR A 153 11.70 -17.74 11.13
N ASP A 154 11.59 -19.04 10.92
CA ASP A 154 12.66 -20.03 10.98
C ASP A 154 12.94 -20.66 9.60
N GLY A 155 13.71 -21.75 9.58
CA GLY A 155 14.00 -22.52 8.39
C GLY A 155 14.55 -21.72 7.23
N ILE A 156 13.93 -21.87 6.04
CA ILE A 156 14.33 -21.15 4.81
C ILE A 156 14.16 -19.64 4.96
N VAL A 157 13.14 -19.18 5.69
CA VAL A 157 12.89 -17.74 5.90
C VAL A 157 14.05 -17.11 6.67
N ARG A 158 14.52 -17.77 7.74
CA ARG A 158 15.68 -17.30 8.50
C ARG A 158 16.95 -17.32 7.64
N LYS A 159 17.17 -18.40 6.90
CA LYS A 159 18.33 -18.49 6.00
C LYS A 159 18.36 -17.31 5.03
N THR A 160 17.24 -17.04 4.37
CA THR A 160 17.11 -15.94 3.41
C THR A 160 17.27 -14.58 4.09
N ALA A 161 16.68 -14.37 5.27
CA ALA A 161 16.81 -13.11 6.01
C ALA A 161 18.27 -12.82 6.40
N VAL A 162 19.02 -13.83 6.89
CA VAL A 162 20.45 -13.72 7.22
C VAL A 162 21.28 -13.38 5.99
N GLU A 163 20.98 -14.03 4.86
CA GLU A 163 21.68 -13.77 3.60
C GLU A 163 21.40 -12.35 3.09
N ALA A 164 20.13 -11.95 3.05
CA ALA A 164 19.72 -10.62 2.60
C ALA A 164 20.28 -9.48 3.46
N THR A 165 20.43 -9.72 4.77
CA THR A 165 20.94 -8.70 5.71
C THR A 165 22.43 -8.77 5.97
N ARG A 166 23.18 -9.55 5.18
CA ARG A 166 24.63 -9.68 5.36
C ARG A 166 25.33 -8.33 5.28
N GLY A 167 26.06 -7.97 6.32
CA GLY A 167 26.77 -6.70 6.42
C GLY A 167 25.96 -5.50 6.92
N ALA A 168 24.65 -5.65 7.08
CA ALA A 168 23.79 -4.61 7.68
C ALA A 168 24.12 -4.45 9.17
N LYS A 169 24.30 -3.19 9.62
CA LYS A 169 24.72 -2.89 11.00
C LYS A 169 23.56 -2.39 11.86
N THR A 170 22.61 -1.71 11.28
CA THR A 170 21.44 -1.14 11.96
C THR A 170 20.17 -1.80 11.49
N ASP A 171 19.08 -1.63 12.23
CA ASP A 171 17.79 -2.15 11.80
C ASP A 171 17.29 -1.49 10.51
N LEU A 172 17.59 -0.19 10.33
CA LEU A 172 17.28 0.50 9.07
C LEU A 172 18.09 -0.08 7.90
N ASP A 173 19.36 -0.43 8.10
CA ASP A 173 20.16 -1.08 7.06
C ASP A 173 19.61 -2.45 6.72
N LYS A 174 19.18 -3.23 7.72
CA LYS A 174 18.51 -4.54 7.49
C LYS A 174 17.22 -4.38 6.68
N VAL A 175 16.35 -3.42 7.06
CA VAL A 175 15.11 -3.16 6.32
C VAL A 175 15.39 -2.79 4.87
N ARG A 176 16.36 -1.90 4.62
CA ARG A 176 16.76 -1.50 3.26
C ARG A 176 17.30 -2.69 2.47
N ALA A 177 18.14 -3.51 3.10
CA ALA A 177 18.71 -4.70 2.47
C ALA A 177 17.64 -5.73 2.10
N ILE A 178 16.68 -5.99 3.01
CA ILE A 178 15.53 -6.86 2.74
C ILE A 178 14.66 -6.29 1.63
N TYR A 179 14.37 -4.99 1.65
CA TYR A 179 13.59 -4.34 0.59
C TYR A 179 14.27 -4.52 -0.78
N GLN A 180 15.58 -4.25 -0.86
CA GLN A 180 16.34 -4.42 -2.09
C GLN A 180 16.36 -5.87 -2.54
N TRP A 181 16.50 -6.82 -1.61
CA TRP A 181 16.45 -8.24 -1.92
C TRP A 181 15.09 -8.62 -2.52
N VAL A 182 13.97 -8.17 -1.94
CA VAL A 182 12.62 -8.43 -2.47
C VAL A 182 12.46 -7.82 -3.86
N VAL A 183 12.90 -6.58 -4.07
CA VAL A 183 12.82 -5.91 -5.39
C VAL A 183 13.63 -6.65 -6.44
N ALA A 184 14.79 -7.20 -6.08
CA ALA A 184 15.66 -7.91 -7.01
C ALA A 184 15.20 -9.34 -7.34
N ASN A 185 14.50 -10.01 -6.43
CA ASN A 185 14.18 -11.44 -6.55
C ASN A 185 12.70 -11.72 -6.80
N ALA A 186 11.79 -10.83 -6.36
CA ALA A 186 10.36 -11.04 -6.50
C ALA A 186 9.77 -10.17 -7.61
N HIS A 187 8.68 -10.63 -8.20
CA HIS A 187 7.99 -9.89 -9.27
C HIS A 187 6.46 -10.05 -9.16
N ARG A 188 5.75 -9.10 -9.76
CA ARG A 188 4.30 -9.19 -9.84
C ARG A 188 3.89 -10.23 -10.89
N GLU A 189 3.11 -11.23 -10.46
CA GLU A 189 2.55 -12.27 -11.35
C GLU A 189 1.03 -12.05 -11.53
N PRO A 190 0.58 -11.51 -12.68
CA PRO A 190 -0.82 -11.18 -12.91
C PRO A 190 -1.77 -12.36 -12.88
N THR A 191 -1.29 -13.57 -13.19
CA THR A 191 -2.13 -14.79 -13.28
C THR A 191 -2.49 -15.39 -11.93
N VAL A 192 -1.79 -14.98 -10.85
CA VAL A 192 -2.11 -15.43 -9.48
C VAL A 192 -3.54 -15.01 -9.11
N ARG A 193 -4.33 -15.97 -8.61
CA ARG A 193 -5.72 -15.73 -8.23
C ARG A 193 -5.83 -14.81 -7.00
N GLY A 194 -6.79 -13.89 -7.03
CA GLY A 194 -7.05 -12.96 -5.92
C GLY A 194 -5.87 -12.03 -5.66
N CYS A 195 -5.48 -11.88 -4.41
CA CYS A 195 -4.33 -11.07 -3.98
C CYS A 195 -3.07 -11.89 -3.66
N GLY A 196 -3.10 -13.21 -3.88
CA GLY A 196 -2.08 -14.15 -3.47
C GLY A 196 -2.41 -14.84 -2.14
N SER A 197 -1.66 -15.86 -1.77
CA SER A 197 -1.83 -16.64 -0.53
C SER A 197 -0.99 -16.11 0.63
N GLY A 198 0.14 -15.48 0.34
CA GLY A 198 1.10 -15.04 1.34
C GLY A 198 1.88 -16.17 2.02
N ASP A 199 1.91 -17.39 1.44
CA ASP A 199 2.71 -18.51 1.95
C ASP A 199 4.18 -18.33 1.56
N ILE A 200 4.92 -17.61 2.39
CA ILE A 200 6.33 -17.27 2.12
C ILE A 200 7.27 -18.48 2.18
N LYS A 201 6.91 -19.50 2.97
CA LYS A 201 7.74 -20.72 3.02
C LYS A 201 7.69 -21.43 1.68
N ALA A 202 6.50 -21.69 1.16
CA ALA A 202 6.34 -22.32 -0.15
C ALA A 202 7.01 -21.50 -1.27
N MET A 203 6.87 -20.17 -1.25
CA MET A 203 7.52 -19.30 -2.24
C MET A 203 9.04 -19.41 -2.21
N LEU A 204 9.66 -19.39 -1.03
CA LEU A 204 11.12 -19.49 -0.89
C LEU A 204 11.67 -20.87 -1.16
N GLU A 205 10.97 -21.94 -0.76
CA GLU A 205 11.38 -23.33 -1.00
C GLU A 205 11.32 -23.70 -2.48
N THR A 206 10.32 -23.24 -3.21
CA THR A 206 10.17 -23.48 -4.65
C THR A 206 11.01 -22.56 -5.52
N GLY A 207 11.49 -21.43 -4.96
CA GLY A 207 12.14 -20.38 -5.73
C GLY A 207 11.17 -19.57 -6.62
N ASN A 208 9.87 -19.86 -6.59
CA ASN A 208 8.86 -19.08 -7.30
C ASN A 208 8.43 -17.88 -6.47
N LEU A 209 9.06 -16.74 -6.72
CA LEU A 209 8.81 -15.47 -6.04
C LEU A 209 7.90 -14.54 -6.86
N GLY A 210 7.20 -15.07 -7.84
CA GLY A 210 6.12 -14.40 -8.55
C GLY A 210 4.85 -14.38 -7.70
N GLY A 211 4.24 -13.19 -7.52
CA GLY A 211 3.04 -13.09 -6.71
C GLY A 211 2.28 -11.78 -6.86
N LYS A 212 1.26 -11.60 -6.07
CA LYS A 212 0.52 -10.34 -5.96
C LYS A 212 0.83 -9.63 -4.65
N CYS A 213 0.01 -8.63 -4.31
CA CYS A 213 0.27 -7.76 -3.16
C CYS A 213 0.41 -8.54 -1.84
N ALA A 214 -0.41 -9.57 -1.59
CA ALA A 214 -0.30 -10.37 -0.37
C ALA A 214 1.04 -11.13 -0.33
N ASP A 215 1.43 -11.75 -1.43
CA ASP A 215 2.65 -12.54 -1.51
C ASP A 215 3.91 -11.68 -1.32
N LEU A 216 4.03 -10.60 -2.09
CA LEU A 216 5.21 -9.73 -2.07
C LEU A 216 5.39 -9.03 -0.72
N ASN A 217 4.30 -8.53 -0.13
CA ASN A 217 4.37 -7.92 1.20
C ASN A 217 4.63 -8.95 2.30
N ALA A 218 4.06 -10.16 2.17
CA ALA A 218 4.30 -11.23 3.13
C ALA A 218 5.78 -11.65 3.17
N VAL A 219 6.44 -11.79 2.00
CA VAL A 219 7.88 -12.06 1.94
C VAL A 219 8.67 -10.98 2.65
N PHE A 220 8.40 -9.70 2.37
CA PHE A 220 9.07 -8.59 3.03
C PHE A 220 8.88 -8.62 4.56
N VAL A 221 7.64 -8.73 5.03
CA VAL A 221 7.31 -8.77 6.47
C VAL A 221 7.92 -10.00 7.15
N GLY A 222 7.85 -11.18 6.52
CA GLY A 222 8.41 -12.41 7.07
C GLY A 222 9.92 -12.36 7.24
N LEU A 223 10.65 -11.82 6.25
CA LEU A 223 12.10 -11.61 6.34
C LEU A 223 12.45 -10.56 7.41
N CYS A 224 11.70 -9.46 7.52
CA CYS A 224 11.89 -8.46 8.57
C CYS A 224 11.70 -9.08 9.96
N ARG A 225 10.59 -9.79 10.21
CA ARG A 225 10.34 -10.48 11.48
C ARG A 225 11.45 -11.48 11.82
N SER A 226 11.91 -12.25 10.85
CA SER A 226 13.01 -13.19 11.01
C SER A 226 14.35 -12.51 11.34
N ALA A 227 14.55 -11.26 10.88
CA ALA A 227 15.69 -10.42 11.21
C ALA A 227 15.55 -9.64 12.53
N GLY A 228 14.44 -9.83 13.27
CA GLY A 228 14.14 -9.17 14.54
C GLY A 228 13.50 -7.78 14.40
N ILE A 229 12.90 -7.47 13.26
CA ILE A 229 12.25 -6.19 12.96
C ILE A 229 10.74 -6.42 12.92
N PRO A 230 9.95 -5.79 13.83
CA PRO A 230 8.49 -5.98 13.96
C PRO A 230 7.69 -5.29 12.85
#